data_9ff0216a68170b38baa1e1984d439613
#
_entry.id   9ff0216a68170b38baa1e1984d439613
#
_cell.length_a   1.000
_cell.length_b   1.000
_cell.length_c   1.000
_cell.angle_alpha   90.00
_cell.angle_beta   90.00
_cell.angle_gamma   90.00
#
_symmetry.space_group_name_H-M   'P 1'
#
loop_
_entity.id
_entity.type
_entity.pdbx_description
1 polymer ?
#
loop_
_entity_poly.entity_id
_entity_poly.type
_entity_poly.pdbx_seq_one_letter_code
_entity_poly.pdbx_strand_id
1 'polypeptide(L)'
;MKYIGNVQSQANAEVFAVASGALPDGKPVIINSDGTVSVVDATSGGPSANTPAVFEAAATEEPVITFDSSSNKIVIAYGDGGNNYYGTAIVGTVSGTSITFGTPVVYKSAYGQYNAITFDSNGNKVVIAYRDTGNINRGKAIVGTVSGTNISFGSEARFETGATAWISATFDSNSNKVVIAYRDDGNYNYGTAIVGTVSGTDISYGSSVVFATGTTNYTSTTFDSNSNKVVIAYQYGTPGLAIVGTVSGTSISFGTAATFDSSASTNIKATFDSNSNKVVIAYTDGGSSSYGTAIVGTVSGTDISYGTGVVFENGGQVTVINASFDSTSNKVIIAYADPSDSGYFGTVRYGTVSGTSISFGSKVVFESANSNQISVTFDSNSNQAVVAYRDDGNSQHGTAVTISSQGTNLTTENFLGFTSGSLDSETRTLALGSATVFEAASLSSAITGSCFDSTNNRVVIVYTDGGNSNYGTAIVGQLDGTAITFGTPVVFESNSANGFDAAFDSNAGRVVIAYDAEGASGGKGTAIVGAVNSANSSISFGTAVAFTSGNISKA
;
A
#
# COMPACT_ATOMS: atom_id res chain seq x y z
N MET A 1 28.00 29.89 -0.26
CA MET A 1 26.81 30.01 -1.13
C MET A 1 27.19 29.47 -2.50
N LYS A 2 26.53 28.42 -2.98
CA LYS A 2 26.83 27.80 -4.29
C LYS A 2 25.59 27.95 -5.15
N TYR A 3 25.75 28.38 -6.39
CA TYR A 3 24.68 28.53 -7.38
C TYR A 3 24.00 27.20 -7.67
N ILE A 4 22.68 27.17 -7.70
CA ILE A 4 21.88 26.01 -8.08
C ILE A 4 21.10 26.39 -9.34
N GLY A 5 21.67 26.02 -10.48
CA GLY A 5 21.01 26.08 -11.78
C GLY A 5 21.06 27.43 -12.49
N ASN A 6 21.50 27.38 -13.73
CA ASN A 6 21.38 28.45 -14.67
C ASN A 6 20.16 28.20 -15.58
N VAL A 7 19.03 28.79 -15.27
CA VAL A 7 17.88 28.77 -16.17
C VAL A 7 18.07 29.89 -17.16
N GLN A 8 18.60 29.60 -18.34
CA GLN A 8 18.59 30.54 -19.45
C GLN A 8 17.16 30.71 -19.98
N SER A 9 16.41 31.63 -19.40
CA SER A 9 15.34 32.35 -20.08
C SER A 9 15.01 33.60 -19.28
N GLN A 10 15.27 34.69 -19.84
CA GLN A 10 14.80 36.09 -19.70
C GLN A 10 13.96 36.49 -18.44
N ALA A 11 14.28 36.01 -17.28
CA ALA A 11 14.03 36.65 -15.99
C ALA A 11 14.99 36.01 -15.02
N ASN A 12 15.83 36.78 -14.36
CA ASN A 12 16.79 36.31 -13.35
C ASN A 12 16.06 35.79 -12.11
N ALA A 13 15.45 34.62 -12.20
CA ALA A 13 14.96 33.92 -11.04
C ALA A 13 16.10 33.01 -10.53
N GLU A 14 17.02 33.61 -9.78
CA GLU A 14 18.05 32.87 -9.05
C GLU A 14 17.48 32.44 -7.69
N VAL A 15 17.52 31.12 -7.43
CA VAL A 15 17.18 30.60 -6.11
C VAL A 15 18.47 30.37 -5.34
N PHE A 16 18.63 31.06 -4.23
CA PHE A 16 19.75 30.89 -3.34
C PHE A 16 19.35 29.98 -2.17
N ALA A 17 20.10 28.91 -1.95
CA ALA A 17 19.91 28.05 -0.81
C ALA A 17 21.25 27.60 -0.24
N VAL A 18 21.28 27.28 1.05
CA VAL A 18 22.48 26.78 1.75
C VAL A 18 22.59 25.29 1.49
N ALA A 19 23.74 24.84 1.01
CA ALA A 19 23.99 23.41 0.84
C ALA A 19 24.17 22.72 2.21
N SER A 20 23.47 21.62 2.44
CA SER A 20 23.68 20.77 3.63
C SER A 20 24.86 19.80 3.48
N GLY A 21 25.54 19.80 2.31
CA GLY A 21 26.68 18.97 1.99
C GLY A 21 27.26 19.32 0.63
N ALA A 22 28.11 18.45 0.06
CA ALA A 22 28.64 18.66 -1.29
C ALA A 22 27.53 18.56 -2.34
N LEU A 23 27.46 19.54 -3.24
CA LEU A 23 26.53 19.57 -4.37
C LEU A 23 27.34 19.36 -5.68
N PRO A 24 27.52 18.12 -6.15
CA PRO A 24 28.16 17.86 -7.43
C PRO A 24 27.36 18.46 -8.58
N ASP A 25 28.04 18.93 -9.61
CA ASP A 25 27.39 19.51 -10.78
C ASP A 25 26.53 18.47 -11.52
N GLY A 26 25.38 18.88 -12.02
CA GLY A 26 24.45 18.02 -12.77
C GLY A 26 23.63 17.04 -11.91
N LYS A 27 23.68 17.11 -10.59
CA LYS A 27 22.85 16.29 -9.71
C LYS A 27 21.57 17.03 -9.31
N PRO A 28 20.39 16.37 -9.31
CA PRO A 28 19.17 16.95 -8.77
C PRO A 28 19.32 17.20 -7.27
N VAL A 29 18.66 18.23 -6.77
CA VAL A 29 18.68 18.60 -5.35
C VAL A 29 17.27 18.77 -4.82
N ILE A 30 17.08 18.51 -3.52
CA ILE A 30 15.85 18.79 -2.79
C ILE A 30 16.09 19.91 -1.77
N ILE A 31 15.02 20.62 -1.43
CA ILE A 31 14.99 21.54 -0.31
C ILE A 31 14.59 20.76 0.94
N ASN A 32 15.43 20.77 1.95
CA ASN A 32 15.16 20.15 3.24
C ASN A 32 14.19 21.02 4.06
N SER A 33 13.55 20.44 5.06
CA SER A 33 12.61 21.14 5.95
C SER A 33 13.25 22.30 6.73
N ASP A 34 14.58 22.34 6.85
CA ASP A 34 15.36 23.43 7.49
C ASP A 34 15.76 24.55 6.50
N GLY A 35 15.28 24.49 5.24
CA GLY A 35 15.61 25.44 4.19
C GLY A 35 16.97 25.23 3.52
N THR A 36 17.72 24.20 3.89
CA THR A 36 18.95 23.83 3.20
C THR A 36 18.65 22.98 1.95
N VAL A 37 19.66 22.77 1.09
CA VAL A 37 19.54 21.87 -0.07
C VAL A 37 20.54 20.73 0.04
N SER A 38 20.09 19.52 -0.33
CA SER A 38 20.93 18.33 -0.44
C SER A 38 20.78 17.69 -1.82
N VAL A 39 21.83 16.94 -2.22
CA VAL A 39 21.76 16.14 -3.45
C VAL A 39 20.72 15.04 -3.27
N VAL A 40 19.88 14.86 -4.28
CA VAL A 40 19.13 13.61 -4.43
C VAL A 40 20.11 12.56 -4.96
N ASP A 41 20.57 11.68 -4.08
CA ASP A 41 21.41 10.58 -4.53
C ASP A 41 20.54 9.56 -5.27
N ALA A 42 20.69 9.48 -6.58
CA ALA A 42 19.92 8.56 -7.42
C ALA A 42 20.19 7.08 -7.10
N THR A 43 21.20 6.81 -6.26
CA THR A 43 21.52 5.47 -5.80
C THR A 43 20.78 5.04 -4.53
N SER A 44 20.11 5.98 -3.82
CA SER A 44 19.40 5.68 -2.57
C SER A 44 17.89 5.41 -2.72
N GLY A 45 17.39 5.31 -3.94
CA GLY A 45 15.96 5.24 -4.24
C GLY A 45 15.33 3.84 -4.23
N GLY A 46 15.98 2.79 -3.73
CA GLY A 46 15.43 1.45 -3.51
C GLY A 46 14.54 1.37 -2.27
N PRO A 47 13.75 0.28 -2.11
CA PRO A 47 13.06 0.01 -0.86
C PRO A 47 14.04 0.03 0.31
N SER A 48 13.64 0.59 1.44
CA SER A 48 14.50 0.73 2.62
C SER A 48 13.73 0.46 3.90
N ALA A 49 14.39 -0.20 4.86
CA ALA A 49 13.88 -0.35 6.22
C ALA A 49 14.13 0.93 7.02
N ASN A 50 13.16 1.28 7.84
CA ASN A 50 13.24 2.41 8.76
C ASN A 50 13.69 1.97 10.16
N THR A 51 13.59 2.83 11.16
CA THR A 51 13.98 2.49 12.53
C THR A 51 12.96 1.55 13.16
N PRO A 52 13.37 0.38 13.68
CA PRO A 52 12.49 -0.54 14.39
C PRO A 52 11.95 0.08 15.69
N ALA A 53 10.73 -0.32 16.07
CA ALA A 53 10.09 0.06 17.32
C ALA A 53 9.64 -1.19 18.09
N VAL A 54 10.06 -1.30 19.35
CA VAL A 54 9.66 -2.41 20.23
C VAL A 54 8.22 -2.18 20.70
N PHE A 55 7.34 -3.16 20.46
CA PHE A 55 5.97 -3.15 20.97
C PHE A 55 5.79 -4.01 22.23
N GLU A 56 6.70 -4.95 22.45
CA GLU A 56 6.74 -5.79 23.63
C GLU A 56 8.19 -6.00 24.11
N ALA A 57 8.49 -5.62 25.34
CA ALA A 57 9.84 -5.68 25.93
C ALA A 57 10.13 -7.03 26.63
N ALA A 58 9.23 -8.00 26.51
CA ALA A 58 9.45 -9.38 26.91
C ALA A 58 9.46 -10.31 25.69
N ALA A 59 9.70 -11.60 25.92
CA ALA A 59 9.63 -12.58 24.84
C ALA A 59 8.26 -12.56 24.17
N THR A 60 8.23 -12.54 22.85
CA THR A 60 7.01 -12.51 22.03
C THR A 60 6.88 -13.80 21.25
N GLU A 61 5.67 -14.35 21.19
CA GLU A 61 5.38 -15.55 20.41
C GLU A 61 4.27 -15.30 19.39
N GLU A 62 4.49 -15.82 18.18
CA GLU A 62 3.53 -15.83 17.05
C GLU A 62 2.86 -14.46 16.78
N PRO A 63 3.63 -13.36 16.61
CA PRO A 63 3.04 -12.09 16.26
C PRO A 63 2.40 -12.16 14.88
N VAL A 64 1.16 -11.66 14.77
CA VAL A 64 0.44 -11.48 13.52
C VAL A 64 -0.07 -10.04 13.43
N ILE A 65 -0.05 -9.47 12.22
CA ILE A 65 -0.38 -8.06 12.00
C ILE A 65 -1.43 -7.89 10.92
N THR A 66 -2.33 -6.92 11.11
CA THR A 66 -3.25 -6.44 10.07
C THR A 66 -3.33 -4.92 10.08
N PHE A 67 -3.76 -4.35 8.96
CA PHE A 67 -4.05 -2.92 8.83
C PHE A 67 -5.56 -2.69 8.92
N ASP A 68 -5.99 -1.88 9.89
CA ASP A 68 -7.34 -1.33 10.01
C ASP A 68 -7.44 -0.04 9.20
N SER A 69 -7.97 -0.13 7.99
CA SER A 69 -8.11 1.00 7.08
C SER A 69 -9.17 2.01 7.52
N SER A 70 -10.05 1.68 8.46
CA SER A 70 -11.07 2.60 8.97
C SER A 70 -10.51 3.58 9.99
N SER A 71 -9.57 3.14 10.82
CA SER A 71 -8.90 3.95 11.83
C SER A 71 -7.50 4.40 11.42
N ASN A 72 -6.99 3.92 10.28
CA ASN A 72 -5.61 4.10 9.83
C ASN A 72 -4.60 3.64 10.90
N LYS A 73 -4.80 2.43 11.41
CA LYS A 73 -3.96 1.80 12.44
C LYS A 73 -3.52 0.41 12.03
N ILE A 74 -2.36 0.01 12.53
CA ILE A 74 -1.97 -1.40 12.55
C ILE A 74 -2.42 -2.03 13.86
N VAL A 75 -2.78 -3.31 13.82
CA VAL A 75 -3.08 -4.12 15.01
C VAL A 75 -2.19 -5.35 14.98
N ILE A 76 -1.44 -5.56 16.06
CA ILE A 76 -0.59 -6.73 16.26
C ILE A 76 -1.20 -7.58 17.38
N ALA A 77 -1.41 -8.87 17.11
CA ALA A 77 -1.80 -9.85 18.12
C ALA A 77 -0.62 -10.83 18.34
N TYR A 78 -0.33 -11.16 19.60
CA TYR A 78 0.84 -11.96 19.96
C TYR A 78 0.67 -12.68 21.31
N GLY A 79 1.51 -13.65 21.58
CA GLY A 79 1.70 -14.23 22.91
C GLY A 79 2.69 -13.38 23.72
N ASP A 80 2.25 -12.82 24.83
CA ASP A 80 3.03 -11.95 25.71
C ASP A 80 3.80 -12.76 26.75
N GLY A 81 5.10 -12.96 26.52
CA GLY A 81 5.98 -13.71 27.42
C GLY A 81 6.18 -13.04 28.78
N GLY A 82 6.00 -11.71 28.87
CA GLY A 82 5.99 -10.99 30.13
C GLY A 82 4.76 -11.27 30.98
N ASN A 83 3.72 -11.86 30.37
CA ASN A 83 2.44 -12.17 30.99
C ASN A 83 1.99 -13.61 30.69
N ASN A 84 2.84 -14.58 30.99
CA ASN A 84 2.56 -16.03 30.82
C ASN A 84 2.11 -16.42 29.40
N TYR A 85 2.59 -15.72 28.39
CA TYR A 85 2.20 -15.89 26.99
C TYR A 85 0.69 -15.72 26.73
N TYR A 86 0.03 -14.91 27.55
CA TYR A 86 -1.36 -14.58 27.30
C TYR A 86 -1.54 -13.92 25.94
N GLY A 87 -2.64 -14.28 25.27
CA GLY A 87 -3.00 -13.67 24.00
C GLY A 87 -3.25 -12.16 24.20
N THR A 88 -2.38 -11.34 23.65
CA THR A 88 -2.37 -9.88 23.83
C THR A 88 -2.42 -9.21 22.46
N ALA A 89 -3.07 -8.06 22.38
CA ALA A 89 -3.07 -7.24 21.17
C ALA A 89 -2.70 -5.80 21.49
N ILE A 90 -2.06 -5.14 20.53
CA ILE A 90 -1.63 -3.75 20.63
C ILE A 90 -1.94 -3.00 19.34
N VAL A 91 -2.31 -1.72 19.46
CA VAL A 91 -2.59 -0.84 18.32
C VAL A 91 -1.38 0.04 18.06
N GLY A 92 -0.93 0.09 16.82
CA GLY A 92 0.16 0.94 16.37
C GLY A 92 -0.32 2.05 15.44
N THR A 93 0.33 3.20 15.51
CA THR A 93 0.15 4.33 14.59
C THR A 93 1.43 4.52 13.80
N VAL A 94 1.34 4.39 12.49
CA VAL A 94 2.45 4.74 11.58
C VAL A 94 2.37 6.23 11.25
N SER A 95 3.48 6.93 11.42
CA SER A 95 3.62 8.35 11.07
C SER A 95 4.98 8.59 10.41
N GLY A 96 4.96 8.86 9.12
CA GLY A 96 6.19 8.89 8.32
C GLY A 96 6.92 7.55 8.41
N THR A 97 8.14 7.56 8.93
CA THR A 97 8.99 6.36 9.08
C THR A 97 8.95 5.72 10.47
N SER A 98 8.12 6.24 11.36
CA SER A 98 8.07 5.82 12.77
C SER A 98 6.78 5.11 13.10
N ILE A 99 6.83 4.20 14.10
CA ILE A 99 5.66 3.55 14.67
C ILE A 99 5.58 3.91 16.15
N THR A 100 4.40 4.28 16.61
CA THR A 100 4.11 4.47 18.04
C THR A 100 2.99 3.53 18.45
N PHE A 101 3.07 2.98 19.65
CA PHE A 101 2.12 1.98 20.15
C PHE A 101 1.25 2.53 21.28
N GLY A 102 0.01 2.04 21.34
CA GLY A 102 -0.91 2.26 22.45
C GLY A 102 -0.63 1.32 23.63
N THR A 103 -1.65 1.10 24.46
CA THR A 103 -1.55 0.17 25.59
C THR A 103 -1.90 -1.25 25.14
N PRO A 104 -1.09 -2.27 25.47
CA PRO A 104 -1.43 -3.67 25.20
C PRO A 104 -2.71 -4.09 25.94
N VAL A 105 -3.53 -4.92 25.29
CA VAL A 105 -4.78 -5.43 25.86
C VAL A 105 -4.83 -6.95 25.75
N VAL A 106 -4.98 -7.64 26.86
CA VAL A 106 -5.15 -9.10 26.88
C VAL A 106 -6.53 -9.47 26.35
N TYR A 107 -6.56 -10.25 25.25
CA TYR A 107 -7.80 -10.80 24.71
C TYR A 107 -8.04 -12.23 25.18
N LYS A 108 -6.98 -12.91 25.67
CA LYS A 108 -7.06 -14.29 26.16
C LYS A 108 -6.13 -14.51 27.34
N SER A 109 -6.68 -14.88 28.50
CA SER A 109 -5.91 -15.22 29.72
C SER A 109 -5.38 -16.67 29.68
N ALA A 110 -4.82 -17.07 28.52
CA ALA A 110 -4.09 -18.29 28.26
C ALA A 110 -3.25 -18.08 27.01
N TYR A 111 -2.33 -19.00 26.71
CA TYR A 111 -1.54 -18.91 25.48
C TYR A 111 -2.45 -19.19 24.26
N GLY A 112 -2.58 -18.21 23.39
CA GLY A 112 -3.17 -18.36 22.07
C GLY A 112 -2.10 -18.75 21.06
N GLN A 113 -2.24 -19.90 20.42
CA GLN A 113 -1.30 -20.38 19.40
C GLN A 113 -1.94 -20.35 18.01
N TYR A 114 -1.09 -20.42 16.97
CA TYR A 114 -1.53 -20.34 15.58
C TYR A 114 -2.43 -19.13 15.32
N ASN A 115 -2.01 -17.99 15.84
CA ASN A 115 -2.76 -16.74 15.68
C ASN A 115 -2.94 -16.39 14.20
N ALA A 116 -4.15 -15.98 13.85
CA ALA A 116 -4.48 -15.40 12.56
C ALA A 116 -5.29 -14.13 12.79
N ILE A 117 -5.04 -13.10 12.01
CA ILE A 117 -5.71 -11.82 12.15
C ILE A 117 -6.19 -11.32 10.79
N THR A 118 -7.37 -10.74 10.75
CA THR A 118 -7.91 -10.10 9.54
C THR A 118 -8.75 -8.89 9.92
N PHE A 119 -8.89 -7.95 8.99
CA PHE A 119 -9.73 -6.78 9.15
C PHE A 119 -11.02 -6.91 8.35
N ASP A 120 -12.15 -6.86 9.04
CA ASP A 120 -13.50 -6.75 8.47
C ASP A 120 -13.78 -5.28 8.14
N SER A 121 -13.58 -4.91 6.88
CA SER A 121 -13.80 -3.54 6.40
C SER A 121 -15.27 -3.13 6.32
N ASN A 122 -16.21 -4.07 6.37
CA ASN A 122 -17.64 -3.78 6.41
C ASN A 122 -18.09 -3.39 7.82
N GLY A 123 -17.68 -4.17 8.82
CA GLY A 123 -17.99 -3.92 10.23
C GLY A 123 -17.01 -2.99 10.92
N ASN A 124 -15.90 -2.61 10.29
CA ASN A 124 -14.78 -1.91 10.89
C ASN A 124 -14.30 -2.62 12.16
N LYS A 125 -14.00 -3.91 12.03
CA LYS A 125 -13.60 -4.77 13.14
C LYS A 125 -12.34 -5.56 12.80
N VAL A 126 -11.54 -5.81 13.82
CA VAL A 126 -10.44 -6.75 13.77
C VAL A 126 -10.91 -8.10 14.28
N VAL A 127 -10.64 -9.17 13.55
CA VAL A 127 -10.96 -10.53 13.98
C VAL A 127 -9.66 -11.28 14.20
N ILE A 128 -9.48 -11.80 15.42
CA ILE A 128 -8.34 -12.65 15.81
C ILE A 128 -8.85 -14.06 16.00
N ALA A 129 -8.37 -15.02 15.20
CA ALA A 129 -8.62 -16.44 15.35
C ALA A 129 -7.37 -17.11 15.93
N TYR A 130 -7.56 -18.06 16.86
CA TYR A 130 -6.45 -18.68 17.59
C TYR A 130 -6.82 -20.06 18.13
N ARG A 131 -5.79 -20.84 18.44
CA ARG A 131 -5.90 -22.07 19.23
C ARG A 131 -5.85 -21.74 20.72
N ASP A 132 -6.88 -22.08 21.46
CA ASP A 132 -6.97 -21.88 22.89
C ASP A 132 -6.30 -23.05 23.64
N THR A 133 -5.04 -22.88 24.05
CA THR A 133 -4.31 -23.93 24.79
C THR A 133 -4.84 -24.11 26.21
N GLY A 134 -5.52 -23.11 26.77
CA GLY A 134 -6.19 -23.21 28.06
C GLY A 134 -7.46 -24.06 28.03
N ASN A 135 -7.93 -24.48 26.84
CA ASN A 135 -9.17 -25.24 26.67
C ASN A 135 -9.03 -26.34 25.61
N ILE A 136 -8.17 -27.32 25.87
CA ILE A 136 -7.92 -28.51 25.02
C ILE A 136 -7.62 -28.15 23.54
N ASN A 137 -6.92 -27.07 23.31
CA ASN A 137 -6.48 -26.61 21.96
C ASN A 137 -7.62 -26.33 20.97
N ARG A 138 -8.80 -25.92 21.46
CA ARG A 138 -9.95 -25.59 20.60
C ARG A 138 -9.72 -24.35 19.75
N GLY A 139 -10.36 -24.33 18.60
CA GLY A 139 -10.39 -23.16 17.73
C GLY A 139 -11.40 -22.12 18.24
N LYS A 140 -10.91 -20.90 18.48
CA LYS A 140 -11.71 -19.73 18.88
C LYS A 140 -11.36 -18.49 18.07
N ALA A 141 -12.30 -17.56 18.03
CA ALA A 141 -12.01 -16.21 17.56
C ALA A 141 -12.66 -15.16 18.46
N ILE A 142 -12.15 -13.95 18.39
CA ILE A 142 -12.63 -12.79 19.12
C ILE A 142 -12.64 -11.57 18.20
N VAL A 143 -13.63 -10.69 18.42
CA VAL A 143 -13.80 -9.47 17.60
C VAL A 143 -13.33 -8.25 18.40
N GLY A 144 -12.42 -7.49 17.81
CA GLY A 144 -11.86 -6.28 18.37
C GLY A 144 -12.40 -5.01 17.70
N THR A 145 -12.56 -3.96 18.48
CA THR A 145 -12.90 -2.61 18.01
C THR A 145 -11.77 -1.66 18.36
N VAL A 146 -11.14 -1.06 17.34
CA VAL A 146 -10.09 -0.05 17.52
C VAL A 146 -10.75 1.31 17.76
N SER A 147 -10.23 2.06 18.73
CA SER A 147 -10.62 3.44 19.02
C SER A 147 -9.39 4.25 19.45
N GLY A 148 -8.93 5.14 18.59
CA GLY A 148 -7.66 5.86 18.79
C GLY A 148 -6.48 4.89 18.79
N THR A 149 -5.78 4.79 19.91
CA THR A 149 -4.65 3.86 20.13
C THR A 149 -5.02 2.66 21.01
N ASN A 150 -6.30 2.45 21.27
CA ASN A 150 -6.79 1.36 22.11
C ASN A 150 -7.59 0.36 21.27
N ILE A 151 -7.65 -0.88 21.75
CA ILE A 151 -8.55 -1.93 21.24
C ILE A 151 -9.38 -2.49 22.38
N SER A 152 -10.65 -2.76 22.13
CA SER A 152 -11.54 -3.45 23.05
C SER A 152 -12.12 -4.70 22.37
N PHE A 153 -12.39 -5.74 23.14
CA PHE A 153 -12.84 -7.02 22.63
C PHE A 153 -14.25 -7.36 23.10
N GLY A 154 -15.01 -8.05 22.24
CA GLY A 154 -16.26 -8.70 22.58
C GLY A 154 -16.05 -10.07 23.25
N SER A 155 -17.02 -10.95 23.11
CA SER A 155 -16.95 -12.30 23.67
C SER A 155 -16.20 -13.26 22.74
N GLU A 156 -15.43 -14.19 23.33
CA GLU A 156 -14.84 -15.29 22.57
C GLU A 156 -15.93 -16.18 21.94
N ALA A 157 -15.80 -16.49 20.67
CA ALA A 157 -16.67 -17.43 19.96
C ALA A 157 -15.87 -18.66 19.50
N ARG A 158 -16.38 -19.84 19.80
CA ARG A 158 -15.74 -21.10 19.40
C ARG A 158 -16.19 -21.49 18.00
N PHE A 159 -15.23 -21.72 17.09
CA PHE A 159 -15.50 -22.22 15.74
C PHE A 159 -15.22 -23.73 15.60
N GLU A 160 -14.42 -24.34 16.51
CA GLU A 160 -14.13 -25.78 16.49
C GLU A 160 -14.15 -26.35 17.90
N THR A 161 -14.75 -27.54 18.04
CA THR A 161 -14.87 -28.27 19.31
C THR A 161 -13.68 -29.14 19.61
N GLY A 162 -12.99 -29.59 18.57
CA GLY A 162 -11.75 -30.35 18.62
C GLY A 162 -10.52 -29.45 18.73
N ALA A 163 -9.36 -30.07 18.84
CA ALA A 163 -8.10 -29.34 18.75
C ALA A 163 -7.86 -28.89 17.32
N THR A 164 -7.25 -27.72 17.18
CA THR A 164 -6.95 -27.10 15.87
C THR A 164 -5.48 -26.71 15.78
N ALA A 165 -4.96 -26.62 14.55
CA ALA A 165 -3.64 -26.09 14.26
C ALA A 165 -3.63 -25.39 12.89
N TRP A 166 -2.55 -24.67 12.58
CA TRP A 166 -2.34 -24.03 11.29
C TRP A 166 -3.53 -23.14 10.87
N ILE A 167 -3.98 -22.26 11.78
CA ILE A 167 -5.14 -21.39 11.57
C ILE A 167 -4.74 -20.24 10.64
N SER A 168 -5.61 -19.93 9.69
CA SER A 168 -5.50 -18.78 8.79
C SER A 168 -6.87 -18.15 8.61
N ALA A 169 -6.92 -16.83 8.45
CA ALA A 169 -8.17 -16.08 8.29
C ALA A 169 -8.06 -15.02 7.21
N THR A 170 -9.15 -14.81 6.47
CA THR A 170 -9.29 -13.72 5.51
C THR A 170 -10.70 -13.14 5.55
N PHE A 171 -10.84 -11.88 5.14
CA PHE A 171 -12.13 -11.23 5.00
C PHE A 171 -12.57 -11.24 3.53
N ASP A 172 -13.70 -11.85 3.25
CA ASP A 172 -14.39 -11.79 1.96
C ASP A 172 -15.28 -10.54 1.94
N SER A 173 -14.78 -9.48 1.30
CA SER A 173 -15.47 -8.20 1.22
C SER A 173 -16.70 -8.22 0.29
N ASN A 174 -16.83 -9.23 -0.58
CA ASN A 174 -18.00 -9.38 -1.43
C ASN A 174 -19.22 -9.93 -0.66
N SER A 175 -19.00 -10.93 0.18
CA SER A 175 -20.07 -11.52 1.00
C SER A 175 -20.15 -10.93 2.42
N ASN A 176 -19.20 -10.05 2.79
CA ASN A 176 -19.04 -9.51 4.14
C ASN A 176 -18.92 -10.63 5.19
N LYS A 177 -18.01 -11.56 4.96
CA LYS A 177 -17.77 -12.72 5.80
C LYS A 177 -16.28 -12.90 6.11
N VAL A 178 -16.01 -13.43 7.29
CA VAL A 178 -14.69 -13.93 7.66
C VAL A 178 -14.62 -15.42 7.33
N VAL A 179 -13.60 -15.84 6.60
CA VAL A 179 -13.34 -17.26 6.35
C VAL A 179 -12.11 -17.68 7.15
N ILE A 180 -12.28 -18.70 7.99
CA ILE A 180 -11.21 -19.29 8.79
C ILE A 180 -10.93 -20.69 8.24
N ALA A 181 -9.69 -20.93 7.82
CA ALA A 181 -9.20 -22.27 7.45
C ALA A 181 -8.25 -22.78 8.51
N TYR A 182 -8.31 -24.07 8.80
CA TYR A 182 -7.52 -24.68 9.85
C TYR A 182 -7.33 -26.18 9.59
N ARG A 183 -6.33 -26.77 10.25
CA ARG A 183 -6.24 -28.21 10.42
C ARG A 183 -7.10 -28.62 11.61
N ASP A 184 -8.02 -29.52 11.38
CA ASP A 184 -8.87 -30.10 12.41
C ASP A 184 -8.18 -31.35 12.99
N ASP A 185 -7.45 -31.18 14.10
CA ASP A 185 -6.74 -32.27 14.78
C ASP A 185 -7.73 -33.25 15.44
N GLY A 186 -8.98 -32.79 15.67
CA GLY A 186 -10.06 -33.64 16.15
C GLY A 186 -10.67 -34.55 15.08
N ASN A 187 -10.38 -34.27 13.79
CA ASN A 187 -10.90 -35.01 12.64
C ASN A 187 -9.76 -35.41 11.69
N TYR A 188 -8.90 -36.32 12.13
CA TYR A 188 -7.81 -36.94 11.36
C TYR A 188 -6.84 -35.92 10.71
N ASN A 189 -6.68 -34.74 11.28
CA ASN A 189 -5.86 -33.65 10.75
C ASN A 189 -6.34 -33.13 9.38
N TYR A 190 -7.63 -33.23 9.10
CA TYR A 190 -8.21 -32.77 7.85
C TYR A 190 -8.18 -31.24 7.72
N GLY A 191 -8.01 -30.76 6.50
CA GLY A 191 -8.16 -29.33 6.18
C GLY A 191 -9.64 -28.94 6.18
N THR A 192 -10.00 -28.05 7.07
CA THR A 192 -11.39 -27.61 7.31
C THR A 192 -11.50 -26.09 7.24
N ALA A 193 -12.61 -25.59 6.72
CA ALA A 193 -12.90 -24.16 6.70
C ALA A 193 -14.29 -23.87 7.24
N ILE A 194 -14.46 -22.69 7.82
CA ILE A 194 -15.72 -22.21 8.37
C ILE A 194 -15.95 -20.74 8.02
N VAL A 195 -17.21 -20.38 7.81
CA VAL A 195 -17.61 -19.00 7.49
C VAL A 195 -18.19 -18.33 8.72
N GLY A 196 -17.61 -17.18 9.11
CA GLY A 196 -18.03 -16.36 10.22
C GLY A 196 -18.75 -15.09 9.75
N THR A 197 -19.78 -14.70 10.50
CA THR A 197 -20.50 -13.44 10.36
C THR A 197 -20.24 -12.58 11.58
N VAL A 198 -19.60 -11.44 11.40
CA VAL A 198 -19.40 -10.43 12.45
C VAL A 198 -20.65 -9.57 12.58
N SER A 199 -21.09 -9.34 13.79
CA SER A 199 -22.20 -8.46 14.14
C SER A 199 -21.90 -7.72 15.45
N GLY A 200 -21.64 -6.42 15.35
CA GLY A 200 -21.14 -5.66 16.49
C GLY A 200 -19.77 -6.16 16.96
N THR A 201 -19.71 -6.72 18.16
CA THR A 201 -18.49 -7.29 18.75
C THR A 201 -18.55 -8.81 18.86
N ASP A 202 -19.54 -9.44 18.25
CA ASP A 202 -19.72 -10.88 18.25
C ASP A 202 -19.43 -11.46 16.86
N ILE A 203 -19.06 -12.75 16.82
CA ILE A 203 -18.94 -13.52 15.58
C ILE A 203 -19.72 -14.84 15.73
N SER A 204 -20.54 -15.14 14.74
CA SER A 204 -21.28 -16.41 14.64
C SER A 204 -20.85 -17.18 13.40
N TYR A 205 -21.02 -18.49 13.40
CA TYR A 205 -20.50 -19.37 12.37
C TYR A 205 -21.60 -20.19 11.71
N GLY A 206 -21.40 -20.49 10.43
CA GLY A 206 -22.13 -21.53 9.72
C GLY A 206 -21.57 -22.93 10.03
N SER A 207 -21.86 -23.90 9.16
CA SER A 207 -21.29 -25.24 9.28
C SER A 207 -19.87 -25.27 8.71
N SER A 208 -18.98 -25.98 9.38
CA SER A 208 -17.64 -26.25 8.86
C SER A 208 -17.69 -27.19 7.65
N VAL A 209 -16.75 -26.99 6.71
CA VAL A 209 -16.64 -27.78 5.48
C VAL A 209 -15.21 -28.28 5.33
N VAL A 210 -15.05 -29.61 5.18
CA VAL A 210 -13.76 -30.24 4.91
C VAL A 210 -13.37 -29.95 3.45
N PHE A 211 -12.20 -29.33 3.23
CA PHE A 211 -11.64 -29.11 1.90
C PHE A 211 -10.52 -30.08 1.52
N ALA A 212 -9.94 -30.77 2.52
CA ALA A 212 -8.89 -31.76 2.30
C ALA A 212 -9.02 -32.91 3.31
N THR A 213 -9.10 -34.16 2.79
CA THR A 213 -9.32 -35.37 3.59
C THR A 213 -8.04 -36.08 4.00
N GLY A 214 -6.97 -35.35 4.24
CA GLY A 214 -5.68 -35.85 4.73
C GLY A 214 -4.97 -34.79 5.57
N THR A 215 -3.80 -35.15 6.10
CA THR A 215 -3.01 -34.24 6.95
C THR A 215 -2.69 -32.95 6.22
N THR A 216 -3.22 -31.87 6.76
CA THR A 216 -3.14 -30.52 6.20
C THR A 216 -2.32 -29.63 7.12
N ASN A 217 -1.26 -29.02 6.61
CA ASN A 217 -0.40 -28.10 7.36
C ASN A 217 -0.25 -26.77 6.62
N TYR A 218 0.29 -25.77 7.30
CA TYR A 218 0.66 -24.45 6.71
C TYR A 218 -0.48 -23.82 5.92
N THR A 219 -1.72 -23.86 6.41
CA THR A 219 -2.84 -23.23 5.73
C THR A 219 -2.64 -21.71 5.62
N SER A 220 -2.94 -21.16 4.46
CA SER A 220 -2.91 -19.72 4.21
C SER A 220 -4.08 -19.33 3.32
N THR A 221 -4.90 -18.40 3.79
CA THR A 221 -6.09 -17.91 3.09
C THR A 221 -5.86 -16.53 2.52
N THR A 222 -6.38 -16.29 1.32
CA THR A 222 -6.48 -14.95 0.74
C THR A 222 -7.81 -14.79 0.01
N PHE A 223 -8.28 -13.55 -0.13
CA PHE A 223 -9.50 -13.24 -0.88
C PHE A 223 -9.14 -12.59 -2.21
N ASP A 224 -9.52 -13.25 -3.30
CA ASP A 224 -9.47 -12.73 -4.67
C ASP A 224 -10.72 -11.86 -4.91
N SER A 225 -10.57 -10.56 -4.76
CA SER A 225 -11.67 -9.60 -4.94
C SER A 225 -12.08 -9.42 -6.41
N ASN A 226 -11.27 -9.86 -7.37
CA ASN A 226 -11.62 -9.81 -8.78
C ASN A 226 -12.60 -10.92 -9.17
N SER A 227 -12.36 -12.14 -8.70
CA SER A 227 -13.25 -13.29 -8.97
C SER A 227 -14.28 -13.53 -7.86
N ASN A 228 -14.21 -12.79 -6.76
CA ASN A 228 -15.00 -12.99 -5.55
C ASN A 228 -14.87 -14.42 -5.01
N LYS A 229 -13.62 -14.87 -4.83
CA LYS A 229 -13.28 -16.20 -4.35
C LYS A 229 -12.30 -16.15 -3.19
N VAL A 230 -12.42 -17.13 -2.30
CA VAL A 230 -11.41 -17.42 -1.28
C VAL A 230 -10.47 -18.47 -1.82
N VAL A 231 -9.17 -18.22 -1.74
CA VAL A 231 -8.15 -19.21 -2.09
C VAL A 231 -7.46 -19.67 -0.81
N ILE A 232 -7.40 -20.97 -0.61
CA ILE A 232 -6.71 -21.62 0.52
C ILE A 232 -5.52 -22.38 -0.05
N ALA A 233 -4.30 -21.93 0.25
CA ALA A 233 -3.08 -22.67 -0.03
C ALA A 233 -2.67 -23.48 1.19
N TYR A 234 -2.16 -24.70 1.01
CA TYR A 234 -1.85 -25.62 2.10
C TYR A 234 -0.87 -26.71 1.66
N GLN A 235 -0.22 -27.32 2.61
CA GLN A 235 0.50 -28.58 2.41
C GLN A 235 -0.46 -29.76 2.65
N TYR A 236 -0.51 -30.70 1.71
CA TYR A 236 -1.27 -31.93 1.82
C TYR A 236 -0.33 -33.15 1.90
N GLY A 237 -0.06 -33.56 3.12
CA GLY A 237 1.01 -34.56 3.35
C GLY A 237 2.39 -34.02 2.94
N THR A 238 2.74 -34.11 1.67
CA THR A 238 4.01 -33.63 1.11
C THR A 238 3.82 -32.44 0.17
N PRO A 239 3.00 -32.53 -0.91
CA PRO A 239 2.90 -31.47 -1.92
C PRO A 239 2.18 -30.22 -1.41
N GLY A 240 2.46 -29.11 -2.08
CA GLY A 240 1.74 -27.84 -1.95
C GLY A 240 0.54 -27.79 -2.89
N LEU A 241 -0.64 -27.58 -2.34
CA LEU A 241 -1.89 -27.46 -3.06
C LEU A 241 -2.58 -26.12 -2.74
N ALA A 242 -3.43 -25.66 -3.67
CA ALA A 242 -4.43 -24.65 -3.32
C ALA A 242 -5.81 -25.05 -3.87
N ILE A 243 -6.84 -24.56 -3.19
CA ILE A 243 -8.23 -24.81 -3.53
C ILE A 243 -9.01 -23.50 -3.51
N VAL A 244 -9.97 -23.39 -4.44
CA VAL A 244 -10.79 -22.18 -4.62
C VAL A 244 -12.14 -22.40 -3.97
N GLY A 245 -12.53 -21.53 -3.06
CA GLY A 245 -13.80 -21.54 -2.34
C GLY A 245 -14.75 -20.44 -2.80
N THR A 246 -16.03 -20.76 -2.85
CA THR A 246 -17.12 -19.80 -3.09
C THR A 246 -17.97 -19.70 -1.83
N VAL A 247 -18.01 -18.50 -1.23
CA VAL A 247 -18.87 -18.21 -0.08
C VAL A 247 -20.28 -17.89 -0.55
N SER A 248 -21.26 -18.48 0.13
CA SER A 248 -22.68 -18.20 -0.09
C SER A 248 -23.43 -18.22 1.24
N GLY A 249 -23.88 -17.05 1.70
CA GLY A 249 -24.44 -16.91 3.03
C GLY A 249 -23.42 -17.24 4.13
N THR A 250 -23.67 -18.29 4.90
CA THR A 250 -22.76 -18.79 5.95
C THR A 250 -22.08 -20.11 5.57
N SER A 251 -22.14 -20.50 4.31
CA SER A 251 -21.52 -21.73 3.79
C SER A 251 -20.40 -21.40 2.81
N ILE A 252 -19.46 -22.33 2.64
CA ILE A 252 -18.45 -22.29 1.59
C ILE A 252 -18.46 -23.60 0.83
N SER A 253 -18.32 -23.53 -0.49
CA SER A 253 -18.15 -24.70 -1.35
C SER A 253 -16.84 -24.60 -2.10
N PHE A 254 -16.21 -25.73 -2.40
CA PHE A 254 -14.87 -25.78 -3.00
C PHE A 254 -14.89 -26.41 -4.39
N GLY A 255 -14.02 -25.93 -5.27
CA GLY A 255 -13.68 -26.58 -6.51
C GLY A 255 -12.68 -27.73 -6.34
N THR A 256 -11.91 -28.02 -7.37
CA THR A 256 -10.87 -29.05 -7.32
C THR A 256 -9.54 -28.44 -6.85
N ALA A 257 -8.90 -29.11 -5.89
CA ALA A 257 -7.56 -28.69 -5.47
C ALA A 257 -6.53 -28.88 -6.59
N ALA A 258 -5.68 -27.89 -6.78
CA ALA A 258 -4.61 -27.89 -7.78
C ALA A 258 -3.26 -27.85 -7.11
N THR A 259 -2.33 -28.70 -7.57
CA THR A 259 -0.96 -28.76 -7.06
C THR A 259 -0.14 -27.61 -7.64
N PHE A 260 0.45 -26.77 -6.79
CA PHE A 260 1.39 -25.73 -7.20
C PHE A 260 2.86 -26.17 -7.08
N ASP A 261 3.12 -27.14 -6.20
CA ASP A 261 4.43 -27.77 -6.06
C ASP A 261 4.24 -29.24 -5.68
N SER A 262 4.89 -30.15 -6.43
CA SER A 262 4.82 -31.59 -6.18
C SER A 262 5.77 -32.07 -5.09
N SER A 263 6.70 -31.22 -4.67
CA SER A 263 7.68 -31.47 -3.60
C SER A 263 7.11 -31.08 -2.22
N ALA A 264 7.94 -31.25 -1.19
CA ALA A 264 7.59 -30.81 0.15
C ALA A 264 7.53 -29.28 0.22
N SER A 265 6.32 -28.73 0.40
CA SER A 265 6.11 -27.29 0.52
C SER A 265 5.77 -26.93 1.95
N THR A 266 6.57 -26.07 2.57
CA THR A 266 6.37 -25.60 3.95
C THR A 266 6.33 -24.07 4.01
N ASN A 267 5.97 -23.50 5.17
CA ASN A 267 5.91 -22.04 5.37
C ASN A 267 5.08 -21.31 4.30
N ILE A 268 3.99 -21.91 3.88
CA ILE A 268 3.14 -21.44 2.78
C ILE A 268 2.41 -20.17 3.17
N LYS A 269 2.47 -19.14 2.31
CA LYS A 269 1.74 -17.89 2.43
C LYS A 269 1.18 -17.45 1.09
N ALA A 270 -0.11 -17.14 1.08
CA ALA A 270 -0.83 -16.65 -0.10
C ALA A 270 -1.25 -15.20 0.10
N THR A 271 -1.13 -14.39 -0.95
CA THR A 271 -1.64 -13.03 -1.02
C THR A 271 -2.27 -12.77 -2.37
N PHE A 272 -3.18 -11.81 -2.45
CA PHE A 272 -3.83 -11.42 -3.69
C PHE A 272 -3.27 -10.10 -4.21
N ASP A 273 -2.73 -10.12 -5.41
CA ASP A 273 -2.32 -8.95 -6.17
C ASP A 273 -3.54 -8.40 -6.94
N SER A 274 -4.15 -7.37 -6.41
CA SER A 274 -5.35 -6.75 -7.00
C SER A 274 -5.06 -5.95 -8.27
N ASN A 275 -3.79 -5.60 -8.53
CA ASN A 275 -3.40 -4.91 -9.76
C ASN A 275 -3.36 -5.87 -10.96
N SER A 276 -2.73 -7.03 -10.80
CA SER A 276 -2.65 -8.04 -11.86
C SER A 276 -3.80 -9.06 -11.83
N ASN A 277 -4.65 -9.02 -10.80
CA ASN A 277 -5.71 -10.01 -10.54
C ASN A 277 -5.13 -11.43 -10.44
N LYS A 278 -4.10 -11.60 -9.62
CA LYS A 278 -3.41 -12.87 -9.41
C LYS A 278 -3.26 -13.20 -7.93
N VAL A 279 -3.26 -14.48 -7.64
CA VAL A 279 -2.86 -15.00 -6.34
C VAL A 279 -1.37 -15.34 -6.40
N VAL A 280 -0.60 -14.85 -5.44
CA VAL A 280 0.81 -15.20 -5.30
C VAL A 280 0.97 -16.08 -4.06
N ILE A 281 1.59 -17.24 -4.23
CA ILE A 281 1.88 -18.17 -3.15
C ILE A 281 3.41 -18.23 -2.98
N ALA A 282 3.88 -17.80 -1.80
CA ALA A 282 5.28 -17.92 -1.39
C ALA A 282 5.43 -19.12 -0.47
N TYR A 283 6.49 -19.91 -0.63
CA TYR A 283 6.70 -21.13 0.12
C TYR A 283 8.18 -21.53 0.17
N THR A 284 8.49 -22.41 1.11
CA THR A 284 9.79 -23.09 1.15
C THR A 284 9.70 -24.36 0.30
N ASP A 285 10.47 -24.43 -0.77
CA ASP A 285 10.48 -25.53 -1.74
C ASP A 285 11.49 -26.61 -1.32
N GLY A 286 10.99 -27.69 -0.73
CA GLY A 286 11.83 -28.84 -0.32
C GLY A 286 12.43 -29.63 -1.47
N GLY A 287 11.89 -29.51 -2.71
CA GLY A 287 12.46 -30.09 -3.92
C GLY A 287 13.68 -29.32 -4.45
N SER A 288 13.82 -28.04 -4.03
CA SER A 288 14.89 -27.15 -4.43
C SER A 288 15.73 -26.70 -3.23
N SER A 289 16.29 -27.64 -2.49
CA SER A 289 17.16 -27.37 -1.33
C SER A 289 16.51 -26.49 -0.26
N SER A 290 15.20 -26.50 -0.13
CA SER A 290 14.41 -25.66 0.77
C SER A 290 14.55 -24.17 0.51
N TYR A 291 14.73 -23.79 -0.76
CA TYR A 291 14.79 -22.40 -1.19
C TYR A 291 13.45 -21.69 -1.04
N GLY A 292 13.49 -20.36 -0.84
CA GLY A 292 12.31 -19.52 -0.88
C GLY A 292 11.83 -19.35 -2.33
N THR A 293 10.63 -19.86 -2.63
CA THR A 293 10.05 -19.85 -3.97
C THR A 293 8.68 -19.19 -3.94
N ALA A 294 8.33 -18.48 -5.01
CA ALA A 294 6.99 -17.92 -5.20
C ALA A 294 6.43 -18.32 -6.55
N ILE A 295 5.11 -18.56 -6.60
CA ILE A 295 4.40 -18.94 -7.82
C ILE A 295 3.15 -18.10 -7.99
N VAL A 296 2.83 -17.77 -9.24
CA VAL A 296 1.67 -16.94 -9.60
C VAL A 296 0.52 -17.82 -10.05
N GLY A 297 -0.63 -17.70 -9.37
CA GLY A 297 -1.87 -18.40 -9.66
C GLY A 297 -2.90 -17.52 -10.33
N THR A 298 -3.64 -18.09 -11.29
CA THR A 298 -4.78 -17.47 -11.95
C THR A 298 -6.05 -18.23 -11.59
N VAL A 299 -6.98 -17.56 -10.93
CA VAL A 299 -8.31 -18.12 -10.59
C VAL A 299 -9.24 -17.96 -11.79
N SER A 300 -9.96 -19.03 -12.13
CA SER A 300 -10.99 -19.06 -13.17
C SER A 300 -12.17 -19.92 -12.72
N GLY A 301 -13.29 -19.31 -12.39
CA GLY A 301 -14.41 -20.01 -11.76
C GLY A 301 -14.04 -20.58 -10.39
N THR A 302 -13.98 -21.90 -10.27
CA THR A 302 -13.57 -22.61 -9.05
C THR A 302 -12.23 -23.33 -9.20
N ASP A 303 -11.52 -23.07 -10.29
CA ASP A 303 -10.21 -23.67 -10.57
C ASP A 303 -9.10 -22.61 -10.42
N ILE A 304 -7.88 -23.07 -10.15
CA ILE A 304 -6.68 -22.25 -10.14
C ILE A 304 -5.58 -22.93 -10.97
N SER A 305 -4.93 -22.16 -11.83
CA SER A 305 -3.80 -22.61 -12.63
C SER A 305 -2.57 -21.76 -12.32
N TYR A 306 -1.38 -22.30 -12.54
CA TYR A 306 -0.12 -21.67 -12.13
C TYR A 306 0.83 -21.42 -13.29
N GLY A 307 1.66 -20.40 -13.14
CA GLY A 307 2.86 -20.21 -13.94
C GLY A 307 4.02 -21.08 -13.45
N THR A 308 5.24 -20.65 -13.70
CA THR A 308 6.45 -21.32 -13.21
C THR A 308 6.88 -20.69 -11.87
N GLY A 309 7.27 -21.53 -10.91
CA GLY A 309 7.85 -21.09 -9.64
C GLY A 309 9.14 -20.32 -9.86
N VAL A 310 9.31 -19.22 -9.15
CA VAL A 310 10.49 -18.34 -9.20
C VAL A 310 11.13 -18.26 -7.82
N VAL A 311 12.41 -18.61 -7.75
CA VAL A 311 13.17 -18.56 -6.49
C VAL A 311 13.43 -17.10 -6.12
N PHE A 312 13.01 -16.69 -4.92
CA PHE A 312 13.33 -15.38 -4.36
C PHE A 312 14.51 -15.43 -3.38
N GLU A 313 14.83 -16.62 -2.82
CA GLU A 313 15.96 -16.80 -1.91
C GLU A 313 16.59 -18.18 -2.11
N ASN A 314 17.89 -18.24 -2.35
CA ASN A 314 18.66 -19.47 -2.62
C ASN A 314 19.92 -19.64 -1.74
N GLY A 315 20.08 -18.82 -0.72
CA GLY A 315 21.24 -18.89 0.20
C GLY A 315 21.20 -20.03 1.20
N GLY A 316 20.08 -20.79 1.25
CA GLY A 316 19.87 -21.90 2.20
C GLY A 316 18.40 -22.16 2.46
N GLN A 317 18.09 -22.87 3.53
CA GLN A 317 16.73 -23.18 3.93
C GLN A 317 16.01 -21.95 4.49
N VAL A 318 14.96 -21.49 3.83
CA VAL A 318 14.06 -20.43 4.35
C VAL A 318 13.10 -21.06 5.37
N THR A 319 13.06 -20.53 6.59
CA THR A 319 12.29 -21.13 7.70
C THR A 319 11.03 -20.37 8.07
N VAL A 320 10.92 -19.11 7.72
CA VAL A 320 9.78 -18.23 7.99
C VAL A 320 9.48 -17.43 6.74
N ILE A 321 8.22 -17.40 6.34
CA ILE A 321 7.74 -16.60 5.21
C ILE A 321 6.44 -15.93 5.61
N ASN A 322 6.25 -14.68 5.24
CA ASN A 322 4.96 -14.00 5.23
C ASN A 322 4.83 -13.14 3.97
N ALA A 323 3.61 -12.88 3.52
CA ALA A 323 3.35 -12.15 2.29
C ALA A 323 2.17 -11.19 2.41
N SER A 324 2.28 -10.04 1.75
CA SER A 324 1.23 -9.03 1.62
C SER A 324 1.31 -8.37 0.25
N PHE A 325 0.37 -7.49 -0.07
CA PHE A 325 0.35 -6.75 -1.33
C PHE A 325 0.39 -5.25 -1.07
N ASP A 326 1.36 -4.57 -1.67
CA ASP A 326 1.48 -3.12 -1.72
C ASP A 326 0.66 -2.58 -2.89
N SER A 327 -0.53 -2.07 -2.60
CA SER A 327 -1.46 -1.53 -3.61
C SER A 327 -1.02 -0.17 -4.18
N THR A 328 -0.05 0.51 -3.57
CA THR A 328 0.47 1.78 -4.07
C THR A 328 1.56 1.56 -5.13
N SER A 329 2.53 0.68 -4.85
CA SER A 329 3.58 0.36 -5.82
C SER A 329 3.22 -0.81 -6.74
N ASN A 330 2.05 -1.44 -6.53
CA ASN A 330 1.58 -2.63 -7.25
C ASN A 330 2.60 -3.78 -7.19
N LYS A 331 3.09 -4.07 -5.97
CA LYS A 331 4.08 -5.12 -5.74
C LYS A 331 3.66 -6.07 -4.63
N VAL A 332 4.03 -7.32 -4.80
CA VAL A 332 3.94 -8.32 -3.72
C VAL A 332 5.11 -8.13 -2.77
N ILE A 333 4.82 -8.11 -1.48
CA ILE A 333 5.80 -8.02 -0.40
C ILE A 333 6.01 -9.43 0.13
N ILE A 334 7.26 -9.91 0.17
CA ILE A 334 7.62 -11.16 0.85
C ILE A 334 8.62 -10.83 1.93
N ALA A 335 8.23 -11.06 3.20
CA ALA A 335 9.08 -10.94 4.37
C ALA A 335 9.50 -12.33 4.83
N TYR A 336 10.79 -12.51 5.12
CA TYR A 336 11.35 -13.82 5.45
C TYR A 336 12.61 -13.72 6.30
N ALA A 337 12.97 -14.82 6.95
CA ALA A 337 14.26 -14.98 7.61
C ALA A 337 15.27 -15.47 6.57
N ASP A 338 16.29 -14.65 6.26
CA ASP A 338 17.26 -14.88 5.19
C ASP A 338 18.38 -15.83 5.66
N PRO A 339 18.45 -17.06 5.12
CA PRO A 339 19.46 -18.03 5.51
C PRO A 339 20.85 -17.76 4.91
N SER A 340 20.96 -16.89 3.90
CA SER A 340 22.24 -16.56 3.25
C SER A 340 23.18 -15.75 4.17
N ASP A 341 22.58 -15.04 5.12
CA ASP A 341 23.29 -14.36 6.20
C ASP A 341 23.34 -15.28 7.41
N SER A 342 24.51 -15.54 7.96
CA SER A 342 24.77 -16.54 9.02
C SER A 342 23.92 -16.39 10.30
N GLY A 343 23.02 -15.39 10.34
CA GLY A 343 22.15 -15.07 11.47
C GLY A 343 20.65 -15.13 11.18
N TYR A 344 20.20 -15.61 10.02
CA TYR A 344 18.80 -15.54 9.61
C TYR A 344 18.19 -14.14 9.72
N PHE A 345 18.80 -13.20 9.02
CA PHE A 345 18.42 -11.78 9.07
C PHE A 345 16.99 -11.56 8.58
N GLY A 346 16.30 -10.65 9.23
CA GLY A 346 14.97 -10.22 8.80
C GLY A 346 15.06 -9.47 7.47
N THR A 347 14.46 -10.02 6.41
CA THR A 347 14.60 -9.51 5.04
C THR A 347 13.25 -9.38 4.35
N VAL A 348 13.09 -8.35 3.53
CA VAL A 348 11.95 -8.14 2.63
C VAL A 348 12.43 -8.12 1.18
N ARG A 349 11.64 -8.72 0.29
CA ARG A 349 11.73 -8.53 -1.16
C ARG A 349 10.40 -8.08 -1.74
N TYR A 350 10.48 -7.19 -2.71
CA TYR A 350 9.34 -6.76 -3.49
C TYR A 350 9.32 -7.50 -4.82
N GLY A 351 8.18 -8.14 -5.12
CA GLY A 351 7.93 -8.88 -6.35
C GLY A 351 7.01 -8.12 -7.30
N THR A 352 7.34 -8.08 -8.58
CA THR A 352 6.49 -7.53 -9.64
C THR A 352 5.90 -8.68 -10.45
N VAL A 353 4.57 -8.79 -10.46
CA VAL A 353 3.84 -9.80 -11.24
C VAL A 353 3.64 -9.30 -12.66
N SER A 354 3.92 -10.17 -13.63
CA SER A 354 3.67 -9.93 -15.06
C SER A 354 3.12 -11.20 -15.71
N GLY A 355 1.86 -11.18 -16.10
CA GLY A 355 1.15 -12.36 -16.58
C GLY A 355 1.07 -13.47 -15.53
N THR A 356 1.77 -14.57 -15.74
CA THR A 356 1.84 -15.72 -14.80
C THR A 356 3.24 -15.88 -14.20
N SER A 357 4.09 -14.86 -14.29
CA SER A 357 5.44 -14.85 -13.71
C SER A 357 5.59 -13.74 -12.69
N ILE A 358 6.59 -13.85 -11.82
CA ILE A 358 6.97 -12.83 -10.85
C ILE A 358 8.48 -12.60 -10.92
N SER A 359 8.92 -11.36 -10.81
CA SER A 359 10.33 -10.99 -10.71
C SER A 359 10.59 -10.22 -9.42
N PHE A 360 11.79 -10.37 -8.85
CA PHE A 360 12.11 -9.79 -7.55
C PHE A 360 13.20 -8.73 -7.65
N GLY A 361 13.00 -7.64 -6.91
CA GLY A 361 14.01 -6.61 -6.69
C GLY A 361 15.10 -7.03 -5.69
N SER A 362 15.93 -6.08 -5.29
CA SER A 362 16.98 -6.28 -4.29
C SER A 362 16.40 -6.61 -2.91
N LYS A 363 17.20 -7.30 -2.09
CA LYS A 363 16.92 -7.55 -0.68
C LYS A 363 16.90 -6.24 0.11
N VAL A 364 15.99 -6.14 1.07
CA VAL A 364 15.96 -5.08 2.10
C VAL A 364 16.07 -5.77 3.44
N VAL A 365 17.22 -5.67 4.08
CA VAL A 365 17.41 -6.18 5.44
C VAL A 365 16.78 -5.18 6.41
N PHE A 366 15.83 -5.62 7.23
CA PHE A 366 15.20 -4.81 8.26
C PHE A 366 15.72 -5.13 9.66
N GLU A 367 16.33 -6.30 9.83
CA GLU A 367 16.97 -6.71 11.08
C GLU A 367 18.24 -7.52 10.77
N SER A 368 19.36 -7.11 11.34
CA SER A 368 20.67 -7.73 11.13
C SER A 368 21.02 -8.79 12.17
N ALA A 369 20.04 -9.26 12.91
CA ALA A 369 20.12 -10.39 13.81
C ALA A 369 19.07 -11.44 13.44
N ASN A 370 19.05 -12.57 14.17
CA ASN A 370 18.05 -13.62 13.93
C ASN A 370 16.65 -13.07 14.15
N SER A 371 15.83 -13.13 13.12
CA SER A 371 14.42 -12.74 13.14
C SER A 371 13.55 -13.96 12.94
N ASN A 372 12.55 -14.09 13.77
CA ASN A 372 11.66 -15.23 13.74
C ASN A 372 10.19 -14.81 13.78
N GLN A 373 9.27 -15.72 13.40
CA GLN A 373 7.82 -15.50 13.49
C GLN A 373 7.38 -14.19 12.85
N ILE A 374 7.83 -13.95 11.62
CA ILE A 374 7.64 -12.72 10.86
C ILE A 374 6.21 -12.64 10.33
N SER A 375 5.56 -11.49 10.45
CA SER A 375 4.27 -11.17 9.86
C SER A 375 4.31 -9.79 9.19
N VAL A 376 3.69 -9.62 8.01
CA VAL A 376 3.71 -8.37 7.24
C VAL A 376 2.32 -7.97 6.80
N THR A 377 2.05 -6.68 6.85
CA THR A 377 0.87 -6.04 6.24
C THR A 377 1.27 -4.81 5.46
N PHE A 378 0.38 -4.31 4.61
CA PHE A 378 0.56 -3.03 3.94
C PHE A 378 -0.38 -1.99 4.55
N ASP A 379 0.19 -0.90 5.05
CA ASP A 379 -0.53 0.29 5.52
C ASP A 379 -0.72 1.24 4.32
N SER A 380 -1.91 1.23 3.74
CA SER A 380 -2.24 2.06 2.59
C SER A 380 -2.39 3.55 2.92
N ASN A 381 -2.49 3.92 4.21
CA ASN A 381 -2.53 5.32 4.65
C ASN A 381 -1.14 5.95 4.65
N SER A 382 -0.12 5.22 5.15
CA SER A 382 1.27 5.68 5.16
C SER A 382 2.04 5.26 3.90
N ASN A 383 1.46 4.42 3.04
CA ASN A 383 2.10 3.80 1.88
C ASN A 383 3.37 3.02 2.24
N GLN A 384 3.33 2.27 3.34
CA GLN A 384 4.47 1.49 3.80
C GLN A 384 4.06 0.05 4.12
N ALA A 385 4.97 -0.89 3.87
CA ALA A 385 4.86 -2.20 4.49
C ALA A 385 5.21 -2.08 5.97
N VAL A 386 4.50 -2.81 6.83
CA VAL A 386 4.80 -2.91 8.25
C VAL A 386 5.05 -4.37 8.59
N VAL A 387 6.25 -4.65 9.08
CA VAL A 387 6.68 -5.98 9.49
C VAL A 387 6.69 -6.05 11.02
N ALA A 388 5.98 -7.02 11.59
CA ALA A 388 6.07 -7.37 13.02
C ALA A 388 6.80 -8.71 13.15
N TYR A 389 7.74 -8.82 14.09
CA TYR A 389 8.59 -10.00 14.24
C TYR A 389 9.04 -10.20 15.67
N ARG A 390 9.47 -11.42 15.98
CA ARG A 390 10.23 -11.71 17.17
C ARG A 390 11.71 -11.46 16.90
N ASP A 391 12.28 -10.53 17.64
CA ASP A 391 13.69 -10.15 17.53
C ASP A 391 14.53 -11.02 18.45
N ASP A 392 15.05 -12.14 17.91
CA ASP A 392 15.87 -13.08 18.67
C ASP A 392 17.25 -12.46 19.01
N GLY A 393 17.68 -11.42 18.30
CA GLY A 393 18.88 -10.64 18.61
C GLY A 393 18.72 -9.70 19.79
N ASN A 394 17.47 -9.37 20.16
CA ASN A 394 17.11 -8.49 21.24
C ASN A 394 16.21 -9.20 22.27
N SER A 395 16.71 -10.26 22.88
CA SER A 395 16.01 -11.00 23.95
C SER A 395 14.60 -11.47 23.58
N GLN A 396 14.34 -11.74 22.30
CA GLN A 396 13.05 -12.17 21.73
C GLN A 396 11.92 -11.12 21.87
N HIS A 397 12.29 -9.84 21.97
CA HIS A 397 11.32 -8.75 22.03
C HIS A 397 10.40 -8.75 20.81
N GLY A 398 9.16 -8.35 21.01
CA GLY A 398 8.24 -8.04 19.93
C GLY A 398 8.60 -6.70 19.30
N THR A 399 9.02 -6.72 18.04
CA THR A 399 9.50 -5.55 17.31
C THR A 399 8.73 -5.35 16.03
N ALA A 400 8.47 -4.12 15.63
CA ALA A 400 7.89 -3.80 14.34
C ALA A 400 8.69 -2.70 13.64
N VAL A 401 8.72 -2.77 12.30
CA VAL A 401 9.44 -1.84 11.44
C VAL A 401 8.63 -1.49 10.22
N THR A 402 8.71 -0.25 9.77
CA THR A 402 8.15 0.16 8.48
C THR A 402 9.19 0.00 7.38
N ILE A 403 8.72 -0.46 6.21
CA ILE A 403 9.54 -0.59 5.00
C ILE A 403 8.93 0.31 3.93
N SER A 404 9.69 1.29 3.50
CA SER A 404 9.32 2.13 2.37
C SER A 404 9.53 1.35 1.07
N SER A 405 8.50 1.18 0.25
CA SER A 405 8.59 0.50 -1.06
C SER A 405 9.36 1.31 -2.10
N GLN A 406 9.46 2.60 -1.85
CA GLN A 406 10.23 3.55 -2.65
C GLN A 406 11.17 4.28 -1.70
N GLY A 407 12.44 4.45 -2.11
CA GLY A 407 13.30 5.43 -1.45
C GLY A 407 12.61 6.80 -1.53
N THR A 408 12.89 7.65 -0.56
CA THR A 408 12.27 8.96 -0.30
C THR A 408 11.44 9.48 -1.48
N ASN A 409 10.10 9.41 -1.38
CA ASN A 409 9.22 10.00 -2.37
C ASN A 409 9.66 11.45 -2.58
N LEU A 410 10.15 11.75 -3.76
CA LEU A 410 10.16 13.12 -4.25
C LEU A 410 8.69 13.49 -4.44
N THR A 411 8.03 13.95 -3.39
CA THR A 411 6.72 14.55 -3.51
C THR A 411 6.88 15.80 -4.39
N THR A 412 5.95 16.02 -5.28
CA THR A 412 5.93 17.19 -6.17
C THR A 412 6.04 18.52 -5.44
N GLU A 413 5.79 18.53 -4.14
CA GLU A 413 5.94 19.69 -3.26
C GLU A 413 7.41 20.15 -3.08
N ASN A 414 8.40 19.28 -3.35
CA ASN A 414 9.82 19.59 -3.22
C ASN A 414 10.54 19.83 -4.55
N PHE A 415 9.81 19.85 -5.66
CA PHE A 415 10.37 20.09 -6.99
C PHE A 415 10.21 21.54 -7.43
N LEU A 416 11.31 22.28 -7.50
CA LEU A 416 11.37 23.57 -8.18
C LEU A 416 11.74 23.33 -9.65
N GLY A 417 10.73 23.22 -10.51
CA GLY A 417 10.92 23.17 -11.96
C GLY A 417 9.92 22.30 -12.69
N PHE A 418 9.01 22.90 -13.44
CA PHE A 418 8.06 22.19 -14.28
C PHE A 418 8.65 21.92 -15.66
N THR A 419 9.00 20.67 -15.92
CA THR A 419 9.07 20.13 -17.27
C THR A 419 8.18 18.89 -17.31
N SER A 420 7.41 18.70 -18.40
CA SER A 420 6.65 17.47 -18.58
C SER A 420 7.62 16.28 -18.59
N GLY A 421 7.47 15.37 -17.64
CA GLY A 421 8.30 14.18 -17.54
C GLY A 421 7.53 13.00 -16.98
N SER A 422 7.94 11.78 -17.30
CA SER A 422 7.50 10.57 -16.64
C SER A 422 8.66 10.02 -15.80
N LEU A 423 8.32 9.46 -14.64
CA LEU A 423 9.28 8.65 -13.86
C LEU A 423 9.32 7.26 -14.50
N ASP A 424 10.48 6.89 -15.03
CA ASP A 424 10.72 5.52 -15.45
C ASP A 424 10.84 4.63 -14.21
N SER A 425 9.91 3.67 -14.08
CA SER A 425 9.82 2.80 -12.92
C SER A 425 10.99 1.79 -12.82
N GLU A 426 11.71 1.57 -13.91
CA GLU A 426 12.80 0.58 -13.93
C GLU A 426 14.17 1.20 -13.62
N THR A 427 14.40 2.45 -14.02
CA THR A 427 15.68 3.15 -13.82
C THR A 427 15.62 4.29 -12.83
N ARG A 428 14.40 4.72 -12.40
CA ARG A 428 14.17 5.90 -11.55
C ARG A 428 14.85 7.18 -12.06
N THR A 429 15.02 7.28 -13.35
CA THR A 429 15.43 8.52 -14.01
C THR A 429 14.19 9.32 -14.37
N LEU A 430 14.18 10.60 -14.04
CA LEU A 430 13.18 11.52 -14.55
C LEU A 430 13.45 11.70 -16.06
N ALA A 431 12.64 11.06 -16.90
CA ALA A 431 12.69 11.29 -18.33
C ALA A 431 11.92 12.56 -18.64
N LEU A 432 12.63 13.66 -18.89
CA LEU A 432 12.03 14.93 -19.32
C LEU A 432 11.72 14.87 -20.81
N GLY A 433 10.48 15.23 -21.17
CA GLY A 433 10.10 15.44 -22.56
C GLY A 433 10.70 16.71 -23.14
N SER A 434 10.53 16.90 -24.44
CA SER A 434 10.88 18.16 -25.08
C SER A 434 9.94 19.27 -24.63
N ALA A 435 10.51 20.46 -24.34
CA ALA A 435 9.70 21.63 -24.00
C ALA A 435 8.81 22.03 -25.19
N THR A 436 7.52 22.29 -24.93
CA THR A 436 6.56 22.74 -25.92
C THR A 436 6.08 24.13 -25.52
N VAL A 437 6.20 25.08 -26.45
CA VAL A 437 5.74 26.45 -26.25
C VAL A 437 4.21 26.49 -26.38
N PHE A 438 3.51 26.99 -25.36
CA PHE A 438 2.06 27.15 -25.38
C PHE A 438 1.61 28.55 -25.77
N GLU A 439 2.49 29.56 -25.67
CA GLU A 439 2.27 30.94 -26.10
C GLU A 439 3.57 31.49 -26.71
N ALA A 440 3.49 31.98 -27.95
CA ALA A 440 4.64 32.47 -28.68
C ALA A 440 4.89 33.98 -28.46
N ALA A 441 3.90 34.70 -27.96
CA ALA A 441 4.03 36.09 -27.60
C ALA A 441 4.58 36.27 -26.18
N SER A 442 4.88 37.48 -25.77
CA SER A 442 5.33 37.74 -24.40
C SER A 442 4.21 37.49 -23.41
N LEU A 443 4.51 36.74 -22.35
CA LEU A 443 3.65 36.67 -21.17
C LEU A 443 3.87 37.98 -20.37
N SER A 444 2.82 38.73 -20.15
CA SER A 444 2.90 39.95 -19.35
C SER A 444 2.72 39.58 -17.88
N SER A 445 3.78 39.77 -17.09
CA SER A 445 3.88 39.45 -15.66
C SER A 445 3.89 37.97 -15.24
N ALA A 446 4.57 37.68 -14.12
CA ALA A 446 5.11 36.39 -13.73
C ALA A 446 4.11 35.42 -13.05
N ILE A 447 2.80 35.57 -13.19
CA ILE A 447 1.84 34.74 -12.47
C ILE A 447 0.94 34.03 -13.48
N THR A 448 1.21 32.74 -13.66
CA THR A 448 0.34 31.77 -14.35
C THR A 448 -0.27 30.85 -13.32
N GLY A 449 -1.55 30.50 -13.49
CA GLY A 449 -2.21 29.41 -12.73
C GLY A 449 -2.29 28.13 -13.57
N SER A 450 -2.33 26.98 -12.95
CA SER A 450 -2.57 25.72 -13.65
C SER A 450 -3.27 24.71 -12.77
N CYS A 451 -4.06 23.83 -13.40
CA CYS A 451 -4.65 22.68 -12.72
C CYS A 451 -4.71 21.46 -13.65
N PHE A 452 -4.93 20.30 -13.06
CA PHE A 452 -5.12 19.05 -13.78
C PHE A 452 -6.59 18.61 -13.70
N ASP A 453 -7.24 18.53 -14.84
CA ASP A 453 -8.58 17.95 -14.99
C ASP A 453 -8.47 16.42 -15.07
N SER A 454 -8.67 15.76 -13.95
CA SER A 454 -8.58 14.30 -13.84
C SER A 454 -9.72 13.56 -14.54
N THR A 455 -10.85 14.21 -14.81
CA THR A 455 -11.97 13.62 -15.54
C THR A 455 -11.68 13.49 -17.03
N ASN A 456 -11.05 14.51 -17.61
CA ASN A 456 -10.72 14.57 -19.03
C ASN A 456 -9.26 14.24 -19.33
N ASN A 457 -8.44 14.00 -18.30
CA ASN A 457 -6.99 13.76 -18.40
C ASN A 457 -6.28 14.90 -19.17
N ARG A 458 -6.47 16.15 -18.72
CA ARG A 458 -5.96 17.36 -19.37
C ARG A 458 -5.33 18.31 -18.36
N VAL A 459 -4.30 19.03 -18.80
CA VAL A 459 -3.73 20.17 -18.08
C VAL A 459 -4.39 21.44 -18.57
N VAL A 460 -4.78 22.33 -17.67
CA VAL A 460 -5.27 23.67 -18.02
C VAL A 460 -4.28 24.68 -17.47
N ILE A 461 -3.78 25.56 -18.34
CA ILE A 461 -2.90 26.67 -18.00
C ILE A 461 -3.66 27.95 -18.22
N VAL A 462 -3.59 28.88 -17.25
CA VAL A 462 -4.19 30.22 -17.33
C VAL A 462 -3.10 31.28 -17.22
N TYR A 463 -3.17 32.30 -18.05
CA TYR A 463 -2.09 33.30 -18.17
C TYR A 463 -2.60 34.64 -18.71
N THR A 464 -1.78 35.68 -18.52
CA THR A 464 -1.98 36.99 -19.17
C THR A 464 -1.34 36.94 -20.56
N ASP A 465 -2.17 37.04 -21.59
CA ASP A 465 -1.73 37.03 -22.98
C ASP A 465 -1.24 38.42 -23.42
N GLY A 466 0.07 38.62 -23.34
CA GLY A 466 0.68 39.89 -23.73
C GLY A 466 0.63 40.15 -25.24
N GLY A 467 0.43 39.13 -26.06
CA GLY A 467 0.19 39.24 -27.49
C GLY A 467 -1.24 39.70 -27.82
N ASN A 468 -2.15 39.60 -26.84
CA ASN A 468 -3.57 39.92 -27.01
C ASN A 468 -4.06 40.91 -25.93
N SER A 469 -3.48 42.08 -25.88
CA SER A 469 -3.89 43.20 -24.99
C SER A 469 -3.92 42.83 -23.49
N ASN A 470 -3.11 41.89 -23.04
CA ASN A 470 -3.05 41.38 -21.67
C ASN A 470 -4.37 40.72 -21.20
N TYR A 471 -5.12 40.14 -22.10
CA TYR A 471 -6.35 39.43 -21.76
C TYR A 471 -6.08 38.17 -20.94
N GLY A 472 -7.03 37.84 -20.06
CA GLY A 472 -7.01 36.56 -19.33
C GLY A 472 -7.34 35.41 -20.28
N THR A 473 -6.37 34.52 -20.50
CA THR A 473 -6.44 33.46 -21.49
C THR A 473 -6.16 32.12 -20.85
N ALA A 474 -6.85 31.09 -21.30
CA ALA A 474 -6.63 29.69 -20.88
C ALA A 474 -6.31 28.81 -22.08
N ILE A 475 -5.45 27.82 -21.87
CA ILE A 475 -5.12 26.82 -22.87
C ILE A 475 -5.16 25.42 -22.24
N VAL A 476 -5.61 24.44 -23.03
CA VAL A 476 -5.73 23.03 -22.59
C VAL A 476 -4.65 22.19 -23.23
N GLY A 477 -3.89 21.47 -22.42
CA GLY A 477 -2.83 20.55 -22.85
C GLY A 477 -3.24 19.09 -22.69
N GLN A 478 -2.91 18.28 -23.67
CA GLN A 478 -2.98 16.83 -23.63
C GLN A 478 -1.60 16.25 -23.40
N LEU A 479 -1.46 15.38 -22.39
CA LEU A 479 -0.24 14.64 -22.14
C LEU A 479 -0.27 13.29 -22.91
N ASP A 480 0.85 12.99 -23.57
CA ASP A 480 1.08 11.70 -24.23
C ASP A 480 2.53 11.24 -23.91
N GLY A 481 2.63 10.38 -22.90
CA GLY A 481 3.94 10.00 -22.35
C GLY A 481 4.69 11.21 -21.80
N THR A 482 5.84 11.55 -22.42
CA THR A 482 6.67 12.72 -22.06
C THR A 482 6.40 13.95 -22.94
N ALA A 483 5.44 13.89 -23.85
CA ALA A 483 5.06 14.99 -24.72
C ALA A 483 3.78 15.68 -24.22
N ILE A 484 3.70 16.99 -24.45
CA ILE A 484 2.46 17.75 -24.27
C ILE A 484 2.09 18.44 -25.58
N THR A 485 0.83 18.32 -25.97
CA THR A 485 0.25 19.03 -27.11
C THR A 485 -0.83 19.98 -26.64
N PHE A 486 -0.86 21.20 -27.15
CA PHE A 486 -1.82 22.20 -26.74
C PHE A 486 -2.92 22.38 -27.79
N GLY A 487 -4.14 22.65 -27.31
CA GLY A 487 -5.26 23.07 -28.13
C GLY A 487 -5.22 24.56 -28.45
N THR A 488 -6.35 25.12 -28.87
CA THR A 488 -6.46 26.54 -29.15
C THR A 488 -6.68 27.35 -27.88
N PRO A 489 -5.92 28.44 -27.63
CA PRO A 489 -6.15 29.35 -26.51
C PRO A 489 -7.56 29.96 -26.54
N VAL A 490 -8.16 30.15 -25.37
CA VAL A 490 -9.50 30.71 -25.21
C VAL A 490 -9.44 31.87 -24.21
N VAL A 491 -9.84 33.06 -24.66
CA VAL A 491 -9.97 34.24 -23.79
C VAL A 491 -11.18 34.07 -22.88
N PHE A 492 -10.99 34.21 -21.58
CA PHE A 492 -12.07 34.21 -20.58
C PHE A 492 -12.32 35.59 -19.96
N GLU A 493 -11.34 36.50 -20.07
CA GLU A 493 -11.46 37.88 -19.64
C GLU A 493 -10.89 38.80 -20.73
N SER A 494 -11.73 39.67 -21.27
CA SER A 494 -11.38 40.61 -22.38
C SER A 494 -10.87 41.95 -21.90
N ASN A 495 -10.51 42.06 -20.63
CA ASN A 495 -9.73 43.17 -20.08
C ASN A 495 -8.40 42.63 -19.58
N SER A 496 -7.49 43.53 -19.21
CA SER A 496 -6.26 43.13 -18.54
C SER A 496 -6.60 42.31 -17.29
N ALA A 497 -6.00 41.15 -17.15
CA ALA A 497 -6.20 40.24 -16.02
C ALA A 497 -4.87 39.66 -15.55
N ASN A 498 -4.74 39.49 -14.25
CA ASN A 498 -3.53 38.93 -13.62
C ASN A 498 -3.86 38.22 -12.28
N GLY A 499 -2.84 37.72 -11.57
CA GLY A 499 -3.02 37.08 -10.26
C GLY A 499 -3.89 35.86 -10.31
N PHE A 500 -3.62 34.93 -11.25
CA PHE A 500 -4.44 33.75 -11.48
C PHE A 500 -4.14 32.66 -10.49
N ASP A 501 -5.22 31.97 -10.09
CA ASP A 501 -5.18 30.64 -9.49
C ASP A 501 -6.24 29.75 -10.17
N ALA A 502 -5.95 28.46 -10.35
CA ALA A 502 -6.84 27.52 -11.01
C ALA A 502 -6.93 26.21 -10.24
N ALA A 503 -8.15 25.74 -10.03
CA ALA A 503 -8.42 24.48 -9.35
C ALA A 503 -9.43 23.64 -10.15
N PHE A 504 -9.34 22.32 -10.03
CA PHE A 504 -10.29 21.38 -10.63
C PHE A 504 -11.24 20.84 -9.55
N ASP A 505 -12.53 21.05 -9.75
CA ASP A 505 -13.59 20.41 -8.96
C ASP A 505 -13.95 19.05 -9.57
N SER A 506 -13.46 17.97 -8.94
CA SER A 506 -13.69 16.60 -9.41
C SER A 506 -15.14 16.13 -9.29
N ASN A 507 -15.95 16.73 -8.38
CA ASN A 507 -17.36 16.38 -8.23
C ASN A 507 -18.20 16.96 -9.37
N ALA A 508 -17.93 18.22 -9.73
CA ALA A 508 -18.64 18.90 -10.82
C ALA A 508 -18.03 18.62 -12.19
N GLY A 509 -16.79 18.13 -12.27
CA GLY A 509 -16.03 17.98 -13.50
C GLY A 509 -15.75 19.35 -14.16
N ARG A 510 -15.33 20.34 -13.36
CA ARG A 510 -15.17 21.74 -13.81
C ARG A 510 -13.86 22.34 -13.30
N VAL A 511 -13.32 23.23 -14.10
CA VAL A 511 -12.20 24.08 -13.72
C VAL A 511 -12.74 25.39 -13.15
N VAL A 512 -12.26 25.82 -12.01
CA VAL A 512 -12.55 27.12 -11.42
C VAL A 512 -11.30 27.98 -11.49
N ILE A 513 -11.42 29.17 -12.04
CA ILE A 513 -10.33 30.15 -12.15
C ILE A 513 -10.70 31.34 -11.30
N ALA A 514 -9.81 31.74 -10.39
CA ALA A 514 -9.88 33.00 -9.67
C ALA A 514 -8.80 33.96 -10.19
N TYR A 515 -9.13 35.22 -10.36
CA TYR A 515 -8.22 36.21 -10.95
C TYR A 515 -8.56 37.65 -10.56
N ASP A 516 -7.62 38.55 -10.78
CA ASP A 516 -7.81 39.98 -10.67
C ASP A 516 -8.19 40.55 -12.05
N ALA A 517 -9.44 41.00 -12.17
CA ALA A 517 -9.96 41.65 -13.39
C ALA A 517 -9.66 43.15 -13.37
N GLU A 518 -8.59 43.58 -14.04
CA GLU A 518 -8.14 45.00 -14.11
C GLU A 518 -8.95 45.85 -15.11
N GLY A 519 -10.27 45.68 -15.20
CA GLY A 519 -11.12 46.45 -16.09
C GLY A 519 -11.39 47.88 -15.60
N ALA A 520 -12.28 48.62 -16.30
CA ALA A 520 -12.67 50.01 -16.03
C ALA A 520 -13.23 50.29 -14.60
N SER A 521 -13.35 49.28 -13.78
CA SER A 521 -13.83 49.32 -12.40
C SER A 521 -12.74 49.07 -11.34
N GLY A 522 -11.43 48.99 -11.74
CA GLY A 522 -10.30 48.73 -10.83
C GLY A 522 -10.32 47.34 -10.23
N GLY A 523 -9.25 46.60 -10.36
CA GLY A 523 -8.92 45.22 -9.95
C GLY A 523 -9.84 44.49 -8.97
N LYS A 524 -10.89 43.84 -9.44
CA LYS A 524 -11.80 43.05 -8.60
C LYS A 524 -11.44 41.57 -8.64
N GLY A 525 -11.40 40.93 -7.45
CA GLY A 525 -11.36 39.49 -7.36
C GLY A 525 -12.58 38.87 -8.04
N THR A 526 -12.34 38.14 -9.11
CA THR A 526 -13.36 37.56 -9.98
C THR A 526 -13.10 36.07 -10.14
N ALA A 527 -14.16 35.28 -10.21
CA ALA A 527 -14.07 33.85 -10.48
C ALA A 527 -14.92 33.45 -11.69
N ILE A 528 -14.43 32.46 -12.45
CA ILE A 528 -15.12 31.91 -13.61
C ILE A 528 -15.00 30.40 -13.62
N VAL A 529 -16.05 29.72 -14.13
CA VAL A 529 -16.08 28.26 -14.24
C VAL A 529 -15.92 27.84 -15.69
N GLY A 530 -14.99 26.92 -15.95
CA GLY A 530 -14.71 26.36 -17.25
C GLY A 530 -15.07 24.87 -17.37
N ALA A 531 -15.48 24.46 -18.55
CA ALA A 531 -15.72 23.07 -18.94
C ALA A 531 -14.73 22.66 -20.03
N VAL A 532 -13.88 21.67 -19.73
CA VAL A 532 -12.90 21.15 -20.69
C VAL A 532 -13.58 20.15 -21.63
N ASN A 533 -13.26 20.25 -22.92
CA ASN A 533 -13.62 19.29 -23.95
C ASN A 533 -12.38 18.49 -24.35
N SER A 534 -12.36 17.22 -23.95
CA SER A 534 -11.21 16.32 -24.20
C SER A 534 -11.03 15.95 -25.67
N ALA A 535 -12.09 16.02 -26.49
CA ALA A 535 -12.02 15.61 -27.90
C ALA A 535 -11.16 16.55 -28.76
N ASN A 536 -11.08 17.83 -28.39
CA ASN A 536 -10.33 18.84 -29.14
C ASN A 536 -9.41 19.71 -28.28
N SER A 537 -9.16 19.32 -27.02
CA SER A 537 -8.34 20.05 -26.06
C SER A 537 -8.72 21.54 -25.97
N SER A 538 -10.02 21.84 -25.87
CA SER A 538 -10.55 23.19 -25.70
C SER A 538 -11.25 23.35 -24.34
N ILE A 539 -11.48 24.60 -23.94
CA ILE A 539 -12.24 24.94 -22.74
C ILE A 539 -13.31 25.97 -23.10
N SER A 540 -14.49 25.86 -22.51
CA SER A 540 -15.55 26.86 -22.62
C SER A 540 -15.89 27.42 -21.26
N PHE A 541 -16.26 28.70 -21.18
CA PHE A 541 -16.48 29.39 -19.92
C PHE A 541 -17.93 29.80 -19.73
N GLY A 542 -18.38 29.80 -18.48
CA GLY A 542 -19.64 30.40 -18.05
C GLY A 542 -19.50 31.92 -17.85
N THR A 543 -20.43 32.48 -17.08
CA THR A 543 -20.37 33.90 -16.73
C THR A 543 -19.45 34.13 -15.54
N ALA A 544 -18.53 35.09 -15.65
CA ALA A 544 -17.65 35.48 -14.57
C ALA A 544 -18.43 36.19 -13.44
N VAL A 545 -18.05 35.93 -12.19
CA VAL A 545 -18.70 36.49 -10.99
C VAL A 545 -17.63 37.17 -10.12
N ALA A 546 -17.79 38.47 -9.85
CA ALA A 546 -16.94 39.14 -8.90
C ALA A 546 -17.31 38.74 -7.47
N PHE A 547 -16.30 38.35 -6.70
CA PHE A 547 -16.46 37.99 -5.26
C PHE A 547 -15.95 39.08 -4.32
N THR A 548 -15.31 40.16 -4.86
CA THR A 548 -14.96 41.37 -4.13
C THR A 548 -15.65 42.57 -4.72
N SER A 549 -15.98 43.58 -3.89
CA SER A 549 -16.55 44.86 -4.32
C SER A 549 -15.50 45.96 -4.54
N GLY A 550 -14.25 45.73 -4.14
CA GLY A 550 -13.12 46.67 -4.26
C GLY A 550 -11.87 46.00 -4.76
N ASN A 551 -10.84 46.80 -5.01
CA ASN A 551 -9.54 46.34 -5.52
C ASN A 551 -8.93 45.33 -4.57
N ILE A 552 -8.43 44.21 -5.12
CA ILE A 552 -7.54 43.29 -4.43
C ILE A 552 -6.11 43.77 -4.66
N SER A 553 -5.37 44.02 -3.58
CA SER A 553 -3.93 44.26 -3.69
C SER A 553 -3.21 42.92 -3.68
N LYS A 554 -2.22 42.76 -4.54
CA LYS A 554 -1.32 41.59 -4.51
C LYS A 554 -0.73 41.47 -3.11
N ALA A 555 -0.94 40.30 -2.47
CA ALA A 555 -0.20 39.87 -1.26
C ALA A 555 1.16 39.28 -1.66
#